data_6087b0a885c004aa282c4fb2c5a97b09
#
_entry.id   6087b0a885c004aa282c4fb2c5a97b09
#
_cell.length_a   1.000
_cell.length_b   1.000
_cell.length_c   1.000
_cell.angle_alpha   90.00
_cell.angle_beta   90.00
_cell.angle_gamma   90.00
#
_symmetry.space_group_name_H-M   'P 1'
#
loop_
_entity.id
_entity.type
_entity.pdbx_description
1 polymer ?
#
loop_
_entity_poly.entity_id
_entity_poly.type
_entity_poly.pdbx_seq_one_letter_code
_entity_poly.pdbx_strand_id
1 'polypeptide(L)'
;MRSLLPLLPKPSRYAGIEDNACRKNPEDVRLRVALAFPDTYDVGMSYLGQKILYNIVNSEPRWWAERVMAPEKEAAEILRAHNTPLATLESDTPLGNMHCLSFSITHELCYTNVLYMLDLAGIPLRMEDRPQSLTECPLVIAGGGALLSAEPLTPFVDIMVLGDGEESLPDVLRMLEKALEQGWTRSEMLLQSRTIPGVYVPSLFKQEFDADGAPVFPLKPLLEDYQRPTRRIVADLNNAAYPTRQVVPVGAVHNRLSLEIARGCTRGCRFCHAGMVYRPVRERSLDGINELLTKCLNETGFDEISFLSLSTGDFSALKTLSFGVLDRCAREQIGLSLPSLRVGSIDDEIIERMADLRRTGVTLAPEAGSQRLRDV
;
A
#
# COMPACT_ATOMS: atom_id res chain seq x y z
N MET A 1 17.74 -4.76 15.44
CA MET A 1 18.29 -4.33 14.13
C MET A 1 19.13 -3.06 14.25
N ARG A 2 18.73 -2.08 15.06
CA ARG A 2 19.46 -0.79 15.24
C ARG A 2 20.91 -0.92 15.68
N SER A 3 21.23 -1.91 16.49
CA SER A 3 22.63 -2.19 16.92
C SER A 3 23.55 -2.54 15.74
N LEU A 4 22.98 -2.99 14.62
CA LEU A 4 23.73 -3.38 13.42
C LEU A 4 23.83 -2.26 12.38
N LEU A 5 23.25 -1.08 12.61
CA LEU A 5 23.27 0.06 11.65
C LEU A 5 24.68 0.38 11.11
N PRO A 6 25.77 0.36 11.94
CA PRO A 6 27.10 0.63 11.42
C PRO A 6 27.63 -0.41 10.41
N LEU A 7 27.05 -1.60 10.37
CA LEU A 7 27.41 -2.68 9.46
C LEU A 7 26.53 -2.72 8.21
N LEU A 8 25.32 -2.12 8.28
CA LEU A 8 24.34 -2.18 7.19
C LEU A 8 24.73 -1.24 6.05
N PRO A 9 24.54 -1.66 4.78
CA PRO A 9 24.62 -0.74 3.66
C PRO A 9 23.51 0.28 3.75
N LYS A 10 23.81 1.56 3.51
CA LYS A 10 22.85 2.67 3.57
C LYS A 10 22.03 2.68 4.87
N PRO A 11 22.67 2.85 6.03
CA PRO A 11 22.03 2.67 7.34
C PRO A 11 20.83 3.59 7.57
N SER A 12 20.73 4.73 6.87
CA SER A 12 19.58 5.63 6.96
C SER A 12 18.25 4.96 6.59
N ARG A 13 18.26 3.93 5.73
CA ARG A 13 17.07 3.16 5.36
C ARG A 13 16.49 2.31 6.48
N TYR A 14 17.28 2.05 7.53
CA TYR A 14 16.95 1.17 8.64
C TYR A 14 16.90 1.91 9.98
N ALA A 15 17.19 3.20 9.99
CA ALA A 15 17.30 3.99 11.21
C ALA A 15 15.96 4.43 11.81
N GLY A 16 14.92 4.55 10.98
CA GLY A 16 13.59 4.99 11.41
C GLY A 16 13.59 6.44 11.94
N ILE A 17 14.34 7.34 11.30
CA ILE A 17 14.53 8.74 11.73
C ILE A 17 13.75 9.75 10.88
N GLU A 18 12.81 9.26 10.08
CA GLU A 18 12.04 10.10 9.18
C GLU A 18 11.17 11.11 9.93
N ASP A 19 11.09 12.32 9.40
CA ASP A 19 10.17 13.33 9.88
C ASP A 19 8.72 12.86 9.75
N ASN A 20 7.89 13.27 10.69
CA ASN A 20 6.48 12.86 10.78
C ASN A 20 6.25 11.36 11.07
N ALA A 21 7.27 10.58 11.39
CA ALA A 21 7.07 9.22 11.86
C ALA A 21 6.31 9.20 13.19
N CYS A 22 5.22 8.43 13.26
CA CYS A 22 4.42 8.32 14.48
C CYS A 22 5.11 7.42 15.49
N ARG A 23 5.28 7.90 16.71
CA ARG A 23 5.84 7.13 17.83
C ARG A 23 4.85 7.17 18.99
N LYS A 24 4.50 5.97 19.47
CA LYS A 24 3.64 5.79 20.65
C LYS A 24 4.40 4.98 21.70
N ASN A 25 3.98 5.09 22.96
CA ASN A 25 4.48 4.19 23.98
C ASN A 25 3.81 2.82 23.80
N PRO A 26 4.57 1.71 23.71
CA PRO A 26 4.01 0.36 23.59
C PRO A 26 3.02 -0.02 24.71
N GLU A 27 3.16 0.55 25.91
CA GLU A 27 2.28 0.28 27.06
C GLU A 27 0.90 0.94 26.91
N ASP A 28 0.79 1.99 26.10
CA ASP A 28 -0.45 2.74 25.90
C ASP A 28 -1.30 2.21 24.73
N VAL A 29 -0.78 1.24 23.97
CA VAL A 29 -1.45 0.70 22.78
C VAL A 29 -1.86 -0.75 22.96
N ARG A 30 -3.01 -1.11 22.38
CA ARG A 30 -3.54 -2.47 22.41
C ARG A 30 -3.10 -3.29 21.21
N LEU A 31 -2.97 -2.64 20.04
CA LEU A 31 -2.51 -3.30 18.82
C LEU A 31 -1.25 -2.65 18.29
N ARG A 32 -0.29 -3.47 17.93
CA ARG A 32 0.90 -3.09 17.18
C ARG A 32 0.85 -3.77 15.82
N VAL A 33 0.89 -2.97 14.78
CA VAL A 33 0.68 -3.41 13.38
C VAL A 33 1.92 -3.06 12.57
N ALA A 34 2.61 -4.04 12.02
CA ALA A 34 3.66 -3.79 11.05
C ALA A 34 3.04 -3.64 9.66
N LEU A 35 3.14 -2.45 9.09
CA LEU A 35 2.81 -2.20 7.67
C LEU A 35 4.05 -2.56 6.85
N ALA A 36 3.99 -3.73 6.23
CA ALA A 36 5.08 -4.32 5.49
C ALA A 36 4.97 -4.00 3.99
N PHE A 37 6.05 -3.48 3.43
CA PHE A 37 6.16 -3.29 1.99
C PHE A 37 7.21 -4.26 1.43
N PRO A 38 6.83 -5.23 0.57
CA PRO A 38 7.73 -6.29 0.13
C PRO A 38 8.62 -5.83 -1.04
N ASP A 39 9.25 -4.67 -0.88
CA ASP A 39 10.28 -4.09 -1.73
C ASP A 39 11.19 -3.18 -0.88
N THR A 40 12.23 -2.65 -1.49
CA THR A 40 13.23 -1.80 -0.81
C THR A 40 12.62 -0.52 -0.23
N TYR A 41 13.33 0.08 0.71
CA TYR A 41 12.93 1.33 1.36
C TYR A 41 12.59 2.44 0.35
N ASP A 42 13.41 2.63 -0.70
CA ASP A 42 13.23 3.73 -1.66
C ASP A 42 11.92 3.60 -2.44
N VAL A 43 11.50 2.36 -2.74
CA VAL A 43 10.24 2.06 -3.42
C VAL A 43 9.07 2.18 -2.44
N GLY A 44 9.18 1.55 -1.27
CA GLY A 44 8.12 1.53 -0.26
C GLY A 44 7.75 2.93 0.25
N MET A 45 8.75 3.77 0.52
CA MET A 45 8.53 5.14 0.98
C MET A 45 7.97 6.08 -0.10
N SER A 46 8.04 5.67 -1.36
CA SER A 46 7.41 6.38 -2.48
C SER A 46 5.92 6.03 -2.65
N TYR A 47 5.43 4.95 -2.02
CA TYR A 47 4.09 4.43 -2.23
C TYR A 47 3.04 5.11 -1.32
N LEU A 48 2.11 5.86 -1.92
CA LEU A 48 1.08 6.61 -1.19
C LEU A 48 0.11 5.69 -0.43
N GLY A 49 -0.25 4.52 -0.96
CA GLY A 49 -1.19 3.61 -0.29
C GLY A 49 -0.72 3.21 1.11
N GLN A 50 0.58 2.95 1.30
CA GLN A 50 1.12 2.66 2.62
C GLN A 50 1.03 3.88 3.56
N LYS A 51 1.26 5.10 3.07
CA LYS A 51 1.12 6.33 3.85
C LYS A 51 -0.32 6.56 4.30
N ILE A 52 -1.31 6.25 3.44
CA ILE A 52 -2.74 6.31 3.76
C ILE A 52 -3.06 5.33 4.91
N LEU A 53 -2.68 4.07 4.77
CA LEU A 53 -2.94 3.07 5.81
C LEU A 53 -2.20 3.37 7.11
N TYR A 54 -0.98 3.88 7.03
CA TYR A 54 -0.20 4.32 8.19
C TYR A 54 -0.91 5.43 8.97
N ASN A 55 -1.43 6.42 8.26
CA ASN A 55 -2.22 7.50 8.87
C ASN A 55 -3.51 6.97 9.51
N ILE A 56 -4.25 6.11 8.80
CA ILE A 56 -5.52 5.54 9.29
C ILE A 56 -5.31 4.75 10.59
N VAL A 57 -4.35 3.83 10.60
CA VAL A 57 -4.09 3.00 11.79
C VAL A 57 -3.58 3.84 12.94
N ASN A 58 -2.70 4.82 12.68
CA ASN A 58 -2.14 5.69 13.72
C ASN A 58 -3.11 6.75 14.23
N SER A 59 -4.20 7.05 13.50
CA SER A 59 -5.25 7.95 13.99
C SER A 59 -6.10 7.33 15.11
N GLU A 60 -6.13 5.99 15.22
CA GLU A 60 -6.71 5.33 16.40
C GLU A 60 -5.71 5.37 17.57
N PRO A 61 -6.06 5.99 18.70
CA PRO A 61 -5.12 6.17 19.83
C PRO A 61 -4.56 4.85 20.36
N ARG A 62 -5.37 3.79 20.36
CA ARG A 62 -5.00 2.48 20.93
C ARG A 62 -4.25 1.57 19.98
N TRP A 63 -4.02 1.98 18.72
CA TRP A 63 -3.26 1.22 17.74
C TRP A 63 -1.98 1.94 17.36
N TRP A 64 -0.96 1.19 17.03
CA TRP A 64 0.30 1.73 16.53
C TRP A 64 0.75 0.99 15.27
N ALA A 65 0.71 1.70 14.14
CA ALA A 65 1.30 1.23 12.90
C ALA A 65 2.78 1.60 12.85
N GLU A 66 3.59 0.64 12.53
CA GLU A 66 5.03 0.76 12.34
C GLU A 66 5.40 0.22 10.95
N ARG A 67 6.38 0.82 10.29
CA ARG A 67 6.75 0.47 8.92
C ARG A 67 7.88 -0.55 8.89
N VAL A 68 7.86 -1.40 7.88
CA VAL A 68 8.98 -2.30 7.55
C VAL A 68 9.03 -2.53 6.04
N MET A 69 10.23 -2.50 5.46
CA MET A 69 10.48 -2.78 4.05
C MET A 69 11.36 -4.01 3.91
N ALA A 70 11.34 -4.65 2.74
CA ALA A 70 12.25 -5.74 2.45
C ALA A 70 13.70 -5.20 2.46
N PRO A 71 14.60 -5.78 3.25
CA PRO A 71 16.00 -5.37 3.25
C PRO A 71 16.69 -5.80 1.96
N GLU A 72 17.70 -5.03 1.56
CA GLU A 72 18.60 -5.43 0.48
C GLU A 72 19.34 -6.73 0.87
N LYS A 73 19.79 -7.47 -0.13
CA LYS A 73 20.40 -8.80 0.07
C LYS A 73 21.58 -8.75 1.06
N GLU A 74 22.45 -7.76 0.92
CA GLU A 74 23.61 -7.57 1.78
C GLU A 74 23.21 -7.30 3.24
N ALA A 75 22.15 -6.52 3.43
CA ALA A 75 21.59 -6.25 4.76
C ALA A 75 21.01 -7.53 5.39
N ALA A 76 20.30 -8.34 4.62
CA ALA A 76 19.76 -9.60 5.09
C ALA A 76 20.86 -10.63 5.46
N GLU A 77 21.96 -10.66 4.71
CA GLU A 77 23.12 -11.50 5.03
C GLU A 77 23.72 -11.11 6.40
N ILE A 78 23.81 -9.80 6.68
CA ILE A 78 24.26 -9.29 7.98
C ILE A 78 23.28 -9.67 9.10
N LEU A 79 21.96 -9.51 8.87
CA LEU A 79 20.94 -9.89 9.85
C LEU A 79 21.04 -11.39 10.20
N ARG A 80 21.17 -12.25 9.19
CA ARG A 80 21.34 -13.71 9.40
C ARG A 80 22.64 -14.04 10.14
N ALA A 81 23.75 -13.42 9.74
CA ALA A 81 25.06 -13.66 10.40
C ALA A 81 25.05 -13.30 11.89
N HIS A 82 24.20 -12.36 12.29
CA HIS A 82 24.07 -11.91 13.69
C HIS A 82 22.83 -12.48 14.40
N ASN A 83 22.11 -13.43 13.79
CA ASN A 83 20.86 -13.99 14.32
C ASN A 83 19.87 -12.90 14.76
N THR A 84 19.79 -11.81 14.01
CA THR A 84 18.92 -10.67 14.31
C THR A 84 17.70 -10.72 13.39
N PRO A 85 16.49 -10.86 13.92
CA PRO A 85 15.28 -10.90 13.11
C PRO A 85 14.99 -9.54 12.48
N LEU A 86 14.26 -9.54 11.36
CA LEU A 86 13.73 -8.33 10.73
C LEU A 86 12.81 -7.60 11.71
N ALA A 87 12.97 -6.28 11.82
CA ALA A 87 12.29 -5.45 12.79
C ALA A 87 11.72 -4.17 12.15
N THR A 88 10.76 -3.54 12.84
CA THR A 88 10.10 -2.29 12.42
C THR A 88 11.04 -1.09 12.50
N LEU A 89 10.75 -0.04 11.70
CA LEU A 89 11.54 1.19 11.66
C LEU A 89 11.31 2.06 12.90
N GLU A 90 10.08 2.22 13.38
CA GLU A 90 9.73 3.14 14.46
C GLU A 90 10.29 2.73 15.81
N SER A 91 10.18 1.47 16.18
CA SER A 91 10.55 0.98 17.53
C SER A 91 11.66 -0.06 17.56
N ASP A 92 12.11 -0.55 16.39
CA ASP A 92 13.05 -1.67 16.29
C ASP A 92 12.50 -2.98 16.91
N THR A 93 11.18 -3.15 16.87
CA THR A 93 10.54 -4.37 17.38
C THR A 93 10.61 -5.47 16.32
N PRO A 94 11.07 -6.69 16.67
CA PRO A 94 11.01 -7.86 15.81
C PRO A 94 9.60 -8.11 15.28
N LEU A 95 9.46 -8.44 13.99
CA LEU A 95 8.14 -8.65 13.38
C LEU A 95 7.34 -9.77 14.04
N GLY A 96 8.01 -10.80 14.56
CA GLY A 96 7.35 -11.88 15.30
C GLY A 96 6.66 -11.43 16.59
N ASN A 97 7.02 -10.26 17.14
CA ASN A 97 6.44 -9.68 18.36
C ASN A 97 5.33 -8.65 18.06
N MET A 98 4.92 -8.49 16.80
CA MET A 98 3.79 -7.67 16.42
C MET A 98 2.48 -8.47 16.54
N HIS A 99 1.34 -7.78 16.67
CA HIS A 99 0.05 -8.46 16.64
C HIS A 99 -0.42 -8.75 15.20
N CYS A 100 -0.01 -7.91 14.26
CA CYS A 100 -0.40 -8.03 12.85
C CYS A 100 0.75 -7.61 11.93
N LEU A 101 0.91 -8.35 10.83
CA LEU A 101 1.75 -8.05 9.70
C LEU A 101 0.86 -7.80 8.49
N SER A 102 0.80 -6.57 7.97
CA SER A 102 -0.02 -6.19 6.83
C SER A 102 0.85 -5.85 5.63
N PHE A 103 0.89 -6.74 4.63
CA PHE A 103 1.66 -6.57 3.40
C PHE A 103 0.89 -5.78 2.35
N SER A 104 1.54 -4.77 1.76
CA SER A 104 1.04 -4.03 0.60
C SER A 104 1.58 -4.65 -0.69
N ILE A 105 0.76 -5.43 -1.39
CA ILE A 105 1.13 -6.15 -2.62
C ILE A 105 0.72 -5.34 -3.84
N THR A 106 1.69 -4.69 -4.48
CA THR A 106 1.46 -3.79 -5.62
C THR A 106 1.56 -4.46 -6.98
N HIS A 107 2.37 -5.53 -7.07
CA HIS A 107 2.58 -6.33 -8.28
C HIS A 107 3.07 -7.73 -7.92
N GLU A 108 2.99 -8.67 -8.86
CA GLU A 108 3.27 -10.09 -8.66
C GLU A 108 4.74 -10.38 -8.35
N LEU A 109 5.67 -9.54 -8.81
CA LEU A 109 7.10 -9.69 -8.53
C LEU A 109 7.44 -9.55 -7.03
N CYS A 110 6.52 -8.99 -6.21
CA CYS A 110 6.71 -8.91 -4.76
C CYS A 110 6.42 -10.22 -4.02
N TYR A 111 5.80 -11.22 -4.62
CA TYR A 111 5.32 -12.41 -3.92
C TYR A 111 6.43 -13.16 -3.18
N THR A 112 7.56 -13.36 -3.82
CA THR A 112 8.73 -13.99 -3.18
C THR A 112 9.33 -13.15 -2.06
N ASN A 113 9.21 -11.82 -2.15
CA ASN A 113 9.68 -10.93 -1.10
C ASN A 113 8.82 -11.00 0.18
N VAL A 114 7.53 -11.35 0.06
CA VAL A 114 6.70 -11.66 1.23
C VAL A 114 7.29 -12.82 2.00
N LEU A 115 7.61 -13.92 1.32
CA LEU A 115 8.23 -15.10 1.93
C LEU A 115 9.60 -14.77 2.53
N TYR A 116 10.40 -13.99 1.81
CA TYR A 116 11.70 -13.52 2.25
C TYR A 116 11.61 -12.72 3.56
N MET A 117 10.63 -11.82 3.69
CA MET A 117 10.43 -11.03 4.91
C MET A 117 9.92 -11.89 6.08
N LEU A 118 9.03 -12.86 5.81
CA LEU A 118 8.59 -13.84 6.83
C LEU A 118 9.74 -14.70 7.33
N ASP A 119 10.59 -15.20 6.43
CA ASP A 119 11.80 -15.98 6.77
C ASP A 119 12.76 -15.18 7.66
N LEU A 120 13.08 -13.95 7.25
CA LEU A 120 13.94 -13.05 8.04
C LEU A 120 13.35 -12.66 9.41
N ALA A 121 12.03 -12.73 9.54
CA ALA A 121 11.34 -12.48 10.80
C ALA A 121 11.24 -13.72 11.70
N GLY A 122 11.61 -14.90 11.20
CA GLY A 122 11.44 -16.17 11.90
C GLY A 122 9.97 -16.60 12.05
N ILE A 123 9.07 -16.08 11.18
CA ILE A 123 7.65 -16.42 11.18
C ILE A 123 7.43 -17.64 10.27
N PRO A 124 6.67 -18.68 10.71
CA PRO A 124 6.37 -19.82 9.86
C PRO A 124 5.77 -19.37 8.53
N LEU A 125 6.37 -19.83 7.41
CA LEU A 125 5.98 -19.38 6.08
C LEU A 125 4.52 -19.78 5.79
N ARG A 126 4.21 -21.07 5.97
CA ARG A 126 2.85 -21.56 5.71
C ARG A 126 1.92 -21.19 6.85
N MET A 127 0.70 -20.78 6.49
CA MET A 127 -0.35 -20.46 7.44
C MET A 127 -0.69 -21.67 8.35
N GLU A 128 -0.69 -22.87 7.80
CA GLU A 128 -1.00 -24.11 8.53
C GLU A 128 0.01 -24.46 9.63
N ASP A 129 1.26 -23.97 9.52
CA ASP A 129 2.32 -24.18 10.51
C ASP A 129 2.31 -23.15 11.65
N ARG A 130 1.44 -22.12 11.56
CA ARG A 130 1.35 -21.08 12.59
C ARG A 130 0.54 -21.52 13.78
N PRO A 131 0.96 -21.14 15.02
CA PRO A 131 0.19 -21.48 16.23
C PRO A 131 -1.21 -20.90 16.20
N GLN A 132 -2.14 -21.58 16.86
CA GLN A 132 -3.51 -21.11 17.00
C GLN A 132 -3.64 -19.89 17.93
N SER A 133 -2.68 -19.69 18.82
CA SER A 133 -2.60 -18.51 19.68
C SER A 133 -2.20 -17.27 18.85
N LEU A 134 -3.03 -16.24 18.87
CA LEU A 134 -2.78 -14.96 18.22
C LEU A 134 -1.70 -14.12 18.93
N THR A 135 -1.31 -14.51 20.15
CA THR A 135 -0.26 -13.83 20.91
C THR A 135 1.13 -14.43 20.66
N GLU A 136 1.21 -15.65 20.11
CA GLU A 136 2.47 -16.33 19.82
C GLU A 136 3.02 -16.05 18.43
N CYS A 137 2.15 -15.67 17.50
CA CYS A 137 2.52 -15.38 16.12
C CYS A 137 1.57 -14.34 15.53
N PRO A 138 2.06 -13.30 14.84
CA PRO A 138 1.21 -12.26 14.27
C PRO A 138 0.22 -12.81 13.25
N LEU A 139 -0.92 -12.11 13.13
CA LEU A 139 -1.81 -12.30 12.00
C LEU A 139 -1.16 -11.74 10.73
N VAL A 140 -1.11 -12.52 9.66
CA VAL A 140 -0.51 -12.09 8.38
C VAL A 140 -1.61 -11.73 7.39
N ILE A 141 -1.68 -10.46 7.03
CA ILE A 141 -2.65 -9.88 6.10
C ILE A 141 -1.93 -9.47 4.83
N ALA A 142 -2.58 -9.62 3.68
CA ALA A 142 -2.15 -9.03 2.42
C ALA A 142 -3.25 -8.13 1.86
N GLY A 143 -2.87 -6.95 1.32
CA GLY A 143 -3.74 -6.00 0.62
C GLY A 143 -3.03 -5.42 -0.60
N GLY A 144 -3.78 -4.78 -1.51
CA GLY A 144 -3.21 -4.09 -2.67
C GLY A 144 -3.70 -4.59 -4.01
N GLY A 145 -3.30 -3.88 -5.08
CA GLY A 145 -3.83 -4.08 -6.43
C GLY A 145 -3.55 -5.44 -7.06
N ALA A 146 -2.45 -6.10 -6.68
CA ALA A 146 -2.09 -7.42 -7.23
C ALA A 146 -2.87 -8.58 -6.60
N LEU A 147 -3.69 -8.35 -5.56
CA LEU A 147 -4.40 -9.45 -4.88
C LEU A 147 -5.52 -10.10 -5.70
N LEU A 148 -5.97 -9.47 -6.78
CA LEU A 148 -6.91 -10.13 -7.68
C LEU A 148 -6.28 -11.28 -8.49
N SER A 149 -4.96 -11.44 -8.44
CA SER A 149 -4.18 -12.52 -9.06
C SER A 149 -3.33 -13.29 -8.04
N ALA A 150 -3.58 -13.10 -6.73
CA ALA A 150 -2.65 -13.53 -5.67
C ALA A 150 -2.94 -14.93 -5.12
N GLU A 151 -3.66 -15.79 -5.84
CA GLU A 151 -3.91 -17.16 -5.39
C GLU A 151 -2.62 -17.93 -5.01
N PRO A 152 -1.45 -17.73 -5.68
CA PRO A 152 -0.19 -18.32 -5.24
C PRO A 152 0.27 -17.92 -3.83
N LEU A 153 -0.22 -16.80 -3.28
CA LEU A 153 0.10 -16.36 -1.91
C LEU A 153 -0.82 -16.95 -0.85
N THR A 154 -1.95 -17.56 -1.21
CA THR A 154 -2.95 -18.06 -0.23
C THR A 154 -2.41 -19.02 0.81
N PRO A 155 -1.40 -19.89 0.53
CA PRO A 155 -0.83 -20.74 1.57
C PRO A 155 -0.01 -20.00 2.63
N PHE A 156 0.33 -18.74 2.40
CA PHE A 156 1.29 -17.95 3.21
C PHE A 156 0.65 -16.78 3.93
N VAL A 157 -0.63 -16.48 3.72
CA VAL A 157 -1.33 -15.36 4.35
C VAL A 157 -2.63 -15.83 4.99
N ASP A 158 -2.97 -15.25 6.14
CA ASP A 158 -4.18 -15.59 6.87
C ASP A 158 -5.43 -14.94 6.24
N ILE A 159 -5.28 -13.67 5.81
CA ILE A 159 -6.36 -12.85 5.25
C ILE A 159 -5.84 -12.06 4.04
N MET A 160 -6.66 -11.98 3.00
CA MET A 160 -6.47 -11.04 1.90
C MET A 160 -7.57 -9.97 1.90
N VAL A 161 -7.17 -8.70 1.78
CA VAL A 161 -8.08 -7.55 1.68
C VAL A 161 -8.21 -7.16 0.22
N LEU A 162 -9.39 -7.38 -0.36
CA LEU A 162 -9.69 -7.13 -1.77
C LEU A 162 -10.31 -5.75 -1.95
N GLY A 163 -9.66 -4.91 -2.72
CA GLY A 163 -10.09 -3.53 -3.04
C GLY A 163 -9.41 -2.47 -2.19
N ASP A 164 -10.17 -1.43 -1.84
CA ASP A 164 -9.66 -0.28 -1.09
C ASP A 164 -9.51 -0.65 0.40
N GLY A 165 -8.33 -0.38 0.96
CA GLY A 165 -7.96 -0.82 2.31
C GLY A 165 -8.38 0.12 3.44
N GLU A 166 -8.84 1.32 3.11
CA GLU A 166 -9.10 2.42 4.07
C GLU A 166 -10.11 2.06 5.15
N GLU A 167 -11.09 1.24 4.80
CA GLU A 167 -12.12 0.77 5.74
C GLU A 167 -11.92 -0.70 6.13
N SER A 168 -11.47 -1.53 5.18
CA SER A 168 -11.34 -2.97 5.42
C SER A 168 -10.23 -3.30 6.42
N LEU A 169 -9.07 -2.63 6.35
CA LEU A 169 -7.98 -2.87 7.30
C LEU A 169 -8.39 -2.49 8.73
N PRO A 170 -8.97 -1.32 9.02
CA PRO A 170 -9.50 -1.02 10.34
C PRO A 170 -10.54 -2.03 10.85
N ASP A 171 -11.42 -2.52 9.98
CA ASP A 171 -12.42 -3.52 10.39
C ASP A 171 -11.75 -4.86 10.78
N VAL A 172 -10.73 -5.30 10.04
CA VAL A 172 -9.94 -6.49 10.42
C VAL A 172 -9.17 -6.26 11.72
N LEU A 173 -8.61 -5.07 11.93
CA LEU A 173 -7.89 -4.75 13.18
C LEU A 173 -8.83 -4.69 14.39
N ARG A 174 -10.05 -4.16 14.24
CA ARG A 174 -11.08 -4.23 15.31
C ARG A 174 -11.45 -5.67 15.63
N MET A 175 -11.58 -6.51 14.61
CA MET A 175 -11.84 -7.95 14.80
C MET A 175 -10.68 -8.63 15.54
N LEU A 176 -9.43 -8.30 15.19
CA LEU A 176 -8.24 -8.81 15.87
C LEU A 176 -8.18 -8.33 17.34
N GLU A 177 -8.43 -7.06 17.61
CA GLU A 177 -8.49 -6.51 18.98
C GLU A 177 -9.50 -7.28 19.83
N LYS A 178 -10.73 -7.49 19.27
CA LYS A 178 -11.77 -8.29 19.92
C LYS A 178 -11.34 -9.73 20.13
N ALA A 179 -10.69 -10.35 19.15
CA ALA A 179 -10.22 -11.73 19.25
C ALA A 179 -9.20 -11.90 20.39
N LEU A 180 -8.24 -10.96 20.50
CA LEU A 180 -7.26 -10.95 21.57
C LEU A 180 -7.90 -10.73 22.94
N GLU A 181 -8.87 -9.81 23.06
CA GLU A 181 -9.61 -9.56 24.31
C GLU A 181 -10.44 -10.77 24.77
N GLN A 182 -10.98 -11.53 23.82
CA GLN A 182 -11.84 -12.69 24.09
C GLN A 182 -11.09 -14.03 24.11
N GLY A 183 -9.77 -14.01 23.85
CA GLY A 183 -8.96 -15.22 23.81
C GLY A 183 -9.31 -16.17 22.67
N TRP A 184 -9.77 -15.64 21.52
CA TRP A 184 -10.08 -16.46 20.36
C TRP A 184 -8.82 -17.09 19.78
N THR A 185 -8.99 -18.29 19.25
CA THR A 185 -7.98 -18.93 18.41
C THR A 185 -7.88 -18.22 17.05
N ARG A 186 -6.77 -18.44 16.35
CA ARG A 186 -6.58 -17.98 14.96
C ARG A 186 -7.73 -18.44 14.06
N SER A 187 -8.13 -19.71 14.16
CA SER A 187 -9.20 -20.28 13.37
C SER A 187 -10.55 -19.63 13.65
N GLU A 188 -10.87 -19.33 14.90
CA GLU A 188 -12.11 -18.62 15.27
C GLU A 188 -12.11 -17.19 14.72
N MET A 189 -11.01 -16.46 14.86
CA MET A 189 -10.87 -15.13 14.30
C MET A 189 -11.02 -15.13 12.79
N LEU A 190 -10.37 -16.05 12.09
CA LEU A 190 -10.48 -16.19 10.63
C LEU A 190 -11.91 -16.49 10.20
N LEU A 191 -12.59 -17.39 10.90
CA LEU A 191 -14.00 -17.71 10.66
C LEU A 191 -14.90 -16.47 10.78
N GLN A 192 -14.68 -15.63 11.80
CA GLN A 192 -15.47 -14.40 11.98
C GLN A 192 -15.12 -13.33 10.94
N SER A 193 -13.86 -13.26 10.49
CA SER A 193 -13.40 -12.27 9.52
C SER A 193 -14.09 -12.35 8.16
N ARG A 194 -14.71 -13.51 7.82
CA ARG A 194 -15.51 -13.68 6.59
C ARG A 194 -16.69 -12.71 6.47
N THR A 195 -17.14 -12.15 7.59
CA THR A 195 -18.25 -11.20 7.61
C THR A 195 -17.86 -9.78 7.23
N ILE A 196 -16.56 -9.50 7.15
CA ILE A 196 -16.05 -8.17 6.82
C ILE A 196 -16.06 -8.00 5.29
N PRO A 197 -16.71 -6.93 4.76
CA PRO A 197 -16.69 -6.68 3.33
C PRO A 197 -15.25 -6.48 2.80
N GLY A 198 -14.94 -7.09 1.67
CA GLY A 198 -13.62 -7.03 1.06
C GLY A 198 -12.61 -8.02 1.62
N VAL A 199 -12.97 -8.83 2.61
CA VAL A 199 -12.08 -9.84 3.16
C VAL A 199 -12.23 -11.17 2.42
N TYR A 200 -11.09 -11.73 2.00
CA TYR A 200 -10.95 -13.10 1.54
C TYR A 200 -10.11 -13.89 2.54
N VAL A 201 -10.68 -14.96 3.06
CA VAL A 201 -10.04 -15.89 4.01
C VAL A 201 -9.71 -17.18 3.25
N PRO A 202 -8.46 -17.38 2.81
CA PRO A 202 -8.08 -18.50 1.95
C PRO A 202 -8.41 -19.88 2.56
N SER A 203 -8.23 -20.05 3.87
CA SER A 203 -8.50 -21.31 4.57
C SER A 203 -9.97 -21.76 4.54
N LEU A 204 -10.89 -20.89 4.12
CA LEU A 204 -12.32 -21.21 3.97
C LEU A 204 -12.70 -21.64 2.54
N PHE A 205 -11.70 -21.85 1.67
CA PHE A 205 -11.86 -22.35 0.31
C PHE A 205 -10.95 -23.54 0.07
N LYS A 206 -11.37 -24.43 -0.83
CA LYS A 206 -10.60 -25.63 -1.20
C LYS A 206 -10.40 -25.68 -2.70
N GLN A 207 -9.14 -25.92 -3.12
CA GLN A 207 -8.84 -26.30 -4.48
C GLN A 207 -9.26 -27.75 -4.72
N GLU A 208 -10.10 -27.98 -5.73
CA GLU A 208 -10.40 -29.32 -6.25
C GLU A 208 -9.59 -29.55 -7.52
N PHE A 209 -9.33 -30.82 -7.83
CA PHE A 209 -8.62 -31.24 -9.03
C PHE A 209 -9.50 -32.22 -9.78
N ASP A 210 -9.44 -32.17 -11.12
CA ASP A 210 -10.14 -33.13 -11.97
C ASP A 210 -9.39 -34.48 -12.04
N ALA A 211 -9.92 -35.39 -12.84
CA ALA A 211 -9.37 -36.75 -13.00
C ALA A 211 -7.94 -36.74 -13.59
N ASP A 212 -7.58 -35.70 -14.32
CA ASP A 212 -6.26 -35.51 -14.97
C ASP A 212 -5.28 -34.74 -14.08
N GLY A 213 -5.73 -34.34 -12.86
CA GLY A 213 -4.92 -33.58 -11.91
C GLY A 213 -4.85 -32.08 -12.21
N ALA A 214 -5.70 -31.57 -13.09
CA ALA A 214 -5.78 -30.14 -13.35
C ALA A 214 -6.66 -29.41 -12.30
N PRO A 215 -6.31 -28.19 -11.87
CA PRO A 215 -7.10 -27.46 -10.89
C PRO A 215 -8.46 -27.05 -11.46
N VAL A 216 -9.52 -27.31 -10.68
CA VAL A 216 -10.89 -26.93 -11.03
C VAL A 216 -11.19 -25.54 -10.47
N PHE A 217 -11.75 -24.66 -11.28
CA PHE A 217 -12.18 -23.31 -10.88
C PHE A 217 -13.69 -23.12 -11.08
N PRO A 218 -14.34 -22.27 -10.26
CA PRO A 218 -13.77 -21.54 -9.12
C PRO A 218 -13.42 -22.47 -7.96
N LEU A 219 -12.62 -21.95 -7.00
CA LEU A 219 -12.37 -22.65 -5.74
C LEU A 219 -13.69 -23.00 -5.03
N LYS A 220 -13.71 -24.16 -4.39
CA LYS A 220 -14.89 -24.62 -3.65
C LYS A 220 -14.96 -23.96 -2.27
N PRO A 221 -16.01 -23.18 -1.97
CA PRO A 221 -16.22 -22.65 -0.62
C PRO A 221 -16.55 -23.79 0.35
N LEU A 222 -16.04 -23.68 1.58
CA LEU A 222 -16.31 -24.64 2.66
C LEU A 222 -17.57 -24.29 3.46
N LEU A 223 -18.11 -23.08 3.29
CA LEU A 223 -19.27 -22.57 4.03
C LEU A 223 -20.35 -22.07 3.06
N GLU A 224 -21.61 -22.37 3.37
CA GLU A 224 -22.75 -21.96 2.54
C GLU A 224 -22.98 -20.44 2.56
N ASP A 225 -22.67 -19.77 3.67
CA ASP A 225 -22.83 -18.32 3.86
C ASP A 225 -21.62 -17.50 3.39
N TYR A 226 -20.56 -18.15 2.85
CA TYR A 226 -19.35 -17.47 2.37
C TYR A 226 -18.90 -18.04 1.01
N GLN A 227 -19.77 -17.86 0.01
CA GLN A 227 -19.56 -18.43 -1.32
C GLN A 227 -18.56 -17.63 -2.17
N ARG A 228 -18.50 -16.32 -1.97
CA ARG A 228 -17.71 -15.44 -2.83
C ARG A 228 -17.34 -14.15 -2.10
N PRO A 229 -16.06 -13.88 -1.85
CA PRO A 229 -15.64 -12.58 -1.33
C PRO A 229 -15.88 -11.49 -2.40
N THR A 230 -16.27 -10.31 -1.97
CA THR A 230 -16.50 -9.15 -2.83
C THR A 230 -15.45 -8.09 -2.55
N ARG A 231 -15.10 -7.31 -3.57
CA ARG A 231 -14.16 -6.21 -3.42
C ARG A 231 -14.83 -5.03 -2.71
N ARG A 232 -14.18 -4.46 -1.70
CA ARG A 232 -14.63 -3.21 -1.07
C ARG A 232 -14.12 -2.00 -1.83
N ILE A 233 -14.94 -0.97 -1.95
CA ILE A 233 -14.65 0.24 -2.71
C ILE A 233 -15.02 1.46 -1.87
N VAL A 234 -14.08 2.38 -1.68
CA VAL A 234 -14.37 3.71 -1.15
C VAL A 234 -15.13 4.50 -2.22
N ALA A 235 -16.39 4.81 -1.95
CA ALA A 235 -17.28 5.41 -2.94
C ALA A 235 -16.94 6.89 -3.21
N ASP A 236 -16.58 7.64 -2.19
CA ASP A 236 -16.25 9.07 -2.28
C ASP A 236 -14.84 9.35 -1.75
N LEU A 237 -13.94 9.75 -2.66
CA LEU A 237 -12.57 10.08 -2.31
C LEU A 237 -12.46 11.38 -1.50
N ASN A 238 -13.41 12.31 -1.57
CA ASN A 238 -13.36 13.56 -0.80
C ASN A 238 -13.48 13.28 0.71
N ASN A 239 -14.27 12.26 1.07
CA ASN A 239 -14.47 11.84 2.45
C ASN A 239 -13.48 10.74 2.88
N ALA A 240 -12.67 10.22 1.97
CA ALA A 240 -11.66 9.22 2.29
C ALA A 240 -10.53 9.83 3.15
N ALA A 241 -10.09 9.09 4.15
CA ALA A 241 -8.94 9.47 4.96
C ALA A 241 -7.70 9.69 4.08
N TYR A 242 -7.02 10.81 4.28
CA TYR A 242 -5.82 11.16 3.53
C TYR A 242 -4.74 11.71 4.48
N PRO A 243 -3.47 11.26 4.36
CA PRO A 243 -2.40 11.71 5.24
C PRO A 243 -1.95 13.12 4.87
N THR A 244 -2.35 14.14 5.65
CA THR A 244 -1.83 15.50 5.47
C THR A 244 -0.40 15.63 6.01
N ARG A 245 -0.11 14.95 7.10
CA ARG A 245 1.21 14.88 7.73
C ARG A 245 1.93 13.60 7.28
N GLN A 246 2.27 13.53 5.98
CA GLN A 246 2.96 12.37 5.43
C GLN A 246 4.35 12.22 6.03
N VAL A 247 4.77 10.97 6.23
CA VAL A 247 6.16 10.68 6.60
C VAL A 247 7.09 11.11 5.47
N VAL A 248 8.08 11.93 5.80
CA VAL A 248 9.07 12.46 4.84
C VAL A 248 10.26 11.51 4.80
N PRO A 249 10.56 10.86 3.68
CA PRO A 249 11.60 9.84 3.61
C PRO A 249 13.01 10.45 3.64
N VAL A 250 13.95 9.68 4.15
CA VAL A 250 15.39 9.99 4.03
C VAL A 250 15.92 9.40 2.72
N GLY A 251 15.62 10.07 1.60
CA GLY A 251 15.95 9.59 0.27
C GLY A 251 15.00 8.50 -0.23
N ALA A 252 14.13 8.84 -1.14
CA ALA A 252 13.24 7.92 -1.83
C ALA A 252 13.35 8.13 -3.34
N VAL A 253 12.85 7.17 -4.15
CA VAL A 253 12.80 7.33 -5.62
C VAL A 253 12.00 8.58 -5.98
N HIS A 254 10.91 8.83 -5.25
CA HIS A 254 10.06 9.99 -5.41
C HIS A 254 9.98 10.77 -4.09
N ASN A 255 10.91 11.70 -3.89
CA ASN A 255 10.91 12.60 -2.74
C ASN A 255 10.07 13.86 -3.03
N ARG A 256 8.75 13.66 -3.10
CA ARG A 256 7.76 14.69 -3.46
C ARG A 256 6.41 14.41 -2.82
N LEU A 257 5.59 15.45 -2.71
CA LEU A 257 4.20 15.30 -2.29
C LEU A 257 3.41 14.62 -3.40
N SER A 258 3.04 13.35 -3.18
CA SER A 258 2.09 12.66 -4.05
C SER A 258 0.68 13.02 -3.62
N LEU A 259 -0.11 13.64 -4.49
CA LEU A 259 -1.51 14.04 -4.23
C LEU A 259 -2.44 13.27 -5.15
N GLU A 260 -3.19 12.31 -4.58
CA GLU A 260 -4.18 11.53 -5.33
C GLU A 260 -5.36 12.42 -5.73
N ILE A 261 -5.49 12.69 -7.03
CA ILE A 261 -6.59 13.48 -7.59
C ILE A 261 -7.75 12.59 -8.07
N ALA A 262 -7.42 11.37 -8.51
CA ALA A 262 -8.41 10.40 -8.98
C ALA A 262 -7.91 8.98 -8.77
N ARG A 263 -8.85 8.04 -8.62
CA ARG A 263 -8.60 6.59 -8.53
C ARG A 263 -9.43 5.85 -9.58
N GLY A 264 -8.81 4.88 -10.26
CA GLY A 264 -9.43 4.15 -11.36
C GLY A 264 -9.13 4.75 -12.74
N CYS A 265 -9.52 4.03 -13.79
CA CYS A 265 -9.37 4.45 -15.18
C CYS A 265 -10.49 3.86 -16.04
N THR A 266 -11.04 4.67 -17.00
CA THR A 266 -12.12 4.25 -17.90
C THR A 266 -11.63 3.78 -19.26
N ARG A 267 -10.31 3.90 -19.56
CA ARG A 267 -9.78 3.70 -20.92
C ARG A 267 -9.90 2.30 -21.49
N GLY A 268 -9.89 1.29 -20.62
CA GLY A 268 -10.15 -0.08 -21.06
C GLY A 268 -9.05 -0.69 -21.93
N CYS A 269 -7.79 -0.22 -21.82
CA CYS A 269 -6.64 -0.79 -22.53
C CYS A 269 -6.55 -2.29 -22.23
N ARG A 270 -6.56 -3.15 -23.24
CA ARG A 270 -6.68 -4.61 -23.08
C ARG A 270 -5.53 -5.26 -22.33
N PHE A 271 -4.35 -4.66 -22.38
CA PHE A 271 -3.16 -5.12 -21.65
C PHE A 271 -3.11 -4.63 -20.19
N CYS A 272 -3.94 -3.66 -19.81
CA CYS A 272 -3.80 -2.95 -18.55
C CYS A 272 -4.64 -3.58 -17.43
N HIS A 273 -4.01 -4.29 -16.51
CA HIS A 273 -4.65 -4.85 -15.32
C HIS A 273 -5.21 -3.75 -14.39
N ALA A 274 -4.44 -2.67 -14.18
CA ALA A 274 -4.84 -1.56 -13.30
C ALA A 274 -6.16 -0.89 -13.74
N GLY A 275 -6.41 -0.79 -15.04
CA GLY A 275 -7.67 -0.28 -15.58
C GLY A 275 -8.91 -1.10 -15.21
N MET A 276 -8.73 -2.36 -14.77
CA MET A 276 -9.79 -3.23 -14.27
C MET A 276 -9.84 -3.25 -12.74
N VAL A 277 -8.68 -3.35 -12.09
CA VAL A 277 -8.53 -3.48 -10.64
C VAL A 277 -9.11 -2.29 -9.87
N TYR A 278 -8.87 -1.07 -10.37
CA TYR A 278 -9.22 0.15 -9.65
C TYR A 278 -10.54 0.81 -10.08
N ARG A 279 -11.39 0.12 -10.86
CA ARG A 279 -12.74 0.60 -11.18
C ARG A 279 -13.65 0.62 -9.94
N PRO A 280 -14.65 1.55 -9.90
CA PRO A 280 -14.97 2.65 -10.82
C PRO A 280 -13.97 3.80 -10.74
N VAL A 281 -14.01 4.73 -11.71
CA VAL A 281 -13.30 6.01 -11.60
C VAL A 281 -13.97 6.88 -10.55
N ARG A 282 -13.17 7.45 -9.68
CA ARG A 282 -13.59 8.40 -8.63
C ARG A 282 -12.61 9.55 -8.62
N GLU A 283 -13.11 10.77 -8.67
CA GLU A 283 -12.31 11.98 -8.68
C GLU A 283 -12.53 12.76 -7.37
N ARG A 284 -11.49 13.45 -6.92
CA ARG A 284 -11.63 14.45 -5.85
C ARG A 284 -12.12 15.76 -6.45
N SER A 285 -12.88 16.52 -5.67
CA SER A 285 -13.27 17.88 -6.03
C SER A 285 -12.06 18.81 -6.03
N LEU A 286 -12.13 19.90 -6.81
CA LEU A 286 -11.09 20.93 -6.83
C LEU A 286 -10.84 21.53 -5.43
N ASP A 287 -11.92 21.80 -4.69
CA ASP A 287 -11.82 22.34 -3.32
C ASP A 287 -11.13 21.37 -2.39
N GLY A 288 -11.49 20.08 -2.44
CA GLY A 288 -10.85 19.02 -1.66
C GLY A 288 -9.35 18.87 -1.99
N ILE A 289 -8.99 18.94 -3.27
CA ILE A 289 -7.58 18.89 -3.70
C ILE A 289 -6.81 20.10 -3.17
N ASN A 290 -7.35 21.32 -3.28
CA ASN A 290 -6.70 22.55 -2.82
C ASN A 290 -6.54 22.59 -1.29
N GLU A 291 -7.52 22.09 -0.54
CA GLU A 291 -7.44 21.97 0.90
C GLU A 291 -6.34 20.98 1.32
N LEU A 292 -6.33 19.77 0.73
CA LEU A 292 -5.32 18.75 0.98
C LEU A 292 -3.92 19.25 0.61
N LEU A 293 -3.78 19.90 -0.56
CA LEU A 293 -2.52 20.46 -1.01
C LEU A 293 -1.95 21.46 0.01
N THR A 294 -2.81 22.36 0.51
CA THR A 294 -2.41 23.36 1.49
C THR A 294 -1.95 22.74 2.80
N LYS A 295 -2.73 21.80 3.34
CA LYS A 295 -2.38 21.09 4.57
C LYS A 295 -1.09 20.29 4.41
N CYS A 296 -0.97 19.51 3.32
CA CYS A 296 0.18 18.66 3.10
C CYS A 296 1.49 19.46 2.95
N LEU A 297 1.50 20.55 2.19
CA LEU A 297 2.70 21.36 2.03
C LEU A 297 3.16 21.98 3.36
N ASN A 298 2.21 22.48 4.15
CA ASN A 298 2.52 23.06 5.46
C ASN A 298 3.07 22.03 6.46
N GLU A 299 2.63 20.77 6.37
CA GLU A 299 2.98 19.70 7.32
C GLU A 299 4.23 18.90 6.91
N THR A 300 4.67 18.99 5.64
CA THR A 300 5.75 18.15 5.11
C THR A 300 6.95 18.92 4.57
N GLY A 301 6.75 20.15 4.10
CA GLY A 301 7.83 20.95 3.50
C GLY A 301 8.35 20.42 2.16
N PHE A 302 7.61 19.58 1.43
CA PHE A 302 8.01 19.15 0.09
C PHE A 302 8.10 20.34 -0.87
N ASP A 303 9.12 20.34 -1.73
CA ASP A 303 9.36 21.35 -2.77
C ASP A 303 8.91 20.88 -4.18
N GLU A 304 8.27 19.73 -4.27
CA GLU A 304 7.69 19.20 -5.50
C GLU A 304 6.33 18.54 -5.19
N ILE A 305 5.35 18.77 -6.07
CA ILE A 305 4.02 18.16 -6.07
C ILE A 305 3.90 17.22 -7.25
N SER A 306 3.29 16.06 -7.07
CA SER A 306 2.91 15.16 -8.14
C SER A 306 1.43 14.80 -8.02
N PHE A 307 0.65 15.05 -9.07
CA PHE A 307 -0.72 14.54 -9.13
C PHE A 307 -0.70 13.03 -9.37
N LEU A 308 -1.37 12.28 -8.52
CA LEU A 308 -1.43 10.82 -8.63
C LEU A 308 -2.80 10.38 -9.15
N SER A 309 -2.77 9.69 -10.29
CA SER A 309 -3.90 8.98 -10.89
C SER A 309 -3.39 7.97 -11.91
N LEU A 310 -4.24 7.05 -12.36
CA LEU A 310 -3.90 6.12 -13.44
C LEU A 310 -3.88 6.79 -14.83
N SER A 311 -4.54 7.92 -14.99
CA SER A 311 -4.56 8.70 -16.22
C SER A 311 -4.82 10.17 -15.90
N THR A 312 -3.77 10.91 -15.59
CA THR A 312 -3.85 12.30 -15.16
C THR A 312 -4.48 13.19 -16.22
N GLY A 313 -4.17 12.94 -17.51
CA GLY A 313 -4.76 13.66 -18.62
C GLY A 313 -6.29 13.49 -18.80
N ASP A 314 -6.89 12.52 -18.11
CA ASP A 314 -8.34 12.25 -18.16
C ASP A 314 -9.10 12.83 -16.95
N PHE A 315 -8.42 13.48 -16.01
CA PHE A 315 -9.05 14.15 -14.88
C PHE A 315 -9.96 15.29 -15.40
N SER A 316 -11.23 15.27 -15.00
CA SER A 316 -12.27 16.12 -15.59
C SER A 316 -11.98 17.63 -15.50
N ALA A 317 -11.31 18.08 -14.46
CA ALA A 317 -10.98 19.48 -14.21
C ALA A 317 -9.45 19.76 -14.29
N LEU A 318 -8.68 18.97 -15.06
CA LEU A 318 -7.23 19.06 -15.11
C LEU A 318 -6.71 20.47 -15.42
N LYS A 319 -7.29 21.15 -16.42
CA LYS A 319 -6.86 22.49 -16.82
C LYS A 319 -7.01 23.50 -15.68
N THR A 320 -8.19 23.55 -15.07
CA THR A 320 -8.48 24.46 -13.96
C THR A 320 -7.58 24.17 -12.75
N LEU A 321 -7.41 22.88 -12.40
CA LEU A 321 -6.53 22.46 -11.31
C LEU A 321 -5.08 22.86 -11.58
N SER A 322 -4.58 22.55 -12.78
CA SER A 322 -3.18 22.81 -13.13
C SER A 322 -2.85 24.29 -13.07
N PHE A 323 -3.70 25.17 -13.59
CA PHE A 323 -3.45 26.62 -13.53
C PHE A 323 -3.46 27.15 -12.11
N GLY A 324 -4.44 26.76 -11.28
CA GLY A 324 -4.49 27.19 -9.89
C GLY A 324 -3.26 26.75 -9.09
N VAL A 325 -2.81 25.49 -9.32
CA VAL A 325 -1.61 24.95 -8.66
C VAL A 325 -0.33 25.58 -9.21
N LEU A 326 -0.21 25.83 -10.53
CA LEU A 326 0.96 26.47 -11.13
C LEU A 326 1.15 27.92 -10.63
N ASP A 327 0.05 28.69 -10.45
CA ASP A 327 0.12 30.02 -9.86
C ASP A 327 0.66 29.99 -8.41
N ARG A 328 0.30 28.97 -7.65
CA ARG A 328 0.86 28.74 -6.31
C ARG A 328 2.34 28.31 -6.38
N CYS A 329 2.65 27.36 -7.24
CA CYS A 329 4.01 26.87 -7.45
C CYS A 329 4.99 28.01 -7.81
N ALA A 330 4.55 28.96 -8.64
CA ALA A 330 5.34 30.13 -9.00
C ALA A 330 5.66 31.02 -7.78
N ARG A 331 4.68 31.24 -6.90
CA ARG A 331 4.88 32.07 -5.70
C ARG A 331 5.74 31.39 -4.64
N GLU A 332 5.56 30.08 -4.45
CA GLU A 332 6.19 29.30 -3.37
C GLU A 332 7.47 28.58 -3.81
N GLN A 333 7.88 28.71 -5.08
CA GLN A 333 9.05 28.04 -5.68
C GLN A 333 8.97 26.51 -5.61
N ILE A 334 7.78 25.94 -5.79
CA ILE A 334 7.48 24.51 -5.76
C ILE A 334 7.38 23.97 -7.18
N GLY A 335 7.93 22.77 -7.43
CA GLY A 335 7.80 22.07 -8.71
C GLY A 335 6.46 21.34 -8.85
N LEU A 336 5.92 21.25 -10.08
CA LEU A 336 4.76 20.41 -10.40
C LEU A 336 5.17 19.30 -11.37
N SER A 337 4.77 18.06 -11.06
CA SER A 337 4.96 16.88 -11.91
C SER A 337 3.60 16.28 -12.28
N LEU A 338 3.40 16.00 -13.56
CA LEU A 338 2.19 15.36 -14.10
C LEU A 338 2.56 13.99 -14.67
N PRO A 339 2.49 12.92 -13.88
CA PRO A 339 2.73 11.57 -14.37
C PRO A 339 1.52 11.02 -15.14
N SER A 340 1.71 9.88 -15.81
CA SER A 340 0.63 9.11 -16.45
C SER A 340 -0.14 9.89 -17.51
N LEU A 341 0.59 10.60 -18.38
CA LEU A 341 0.05 11.34 -19.50
C LEU A 341 0.04 10.48 -20.78
N ARG A 342 -1.06 10.50 -21.50
CA ARG A 342 -1.13 9.97 -22.86
C ARG A 342 -0.77 11.06 -23.87
N VAL A 343 -0.28 10.64 -25.03
CA VAL A 343 -0.01 11.57 -26.11
C VAL A 343 -1.29 12.33 -26.48
N GLY A 344 -1.23 13.67 -26.50
CA GLY A 344 -2.37 14.55 -26.81
C GLY A 344 -3.41 14.72 -25.68
N SER A 345 -3.11 14.28 -24.45
CA SER A 345 -4.03 14.41 -23.30
C SER A 345 -3.77 15.64 -22.41
N ILE A 346 -2.77 16.45 -22.72
CA ILE A 346 -2.42 17.66 -21.97
C ILE A 346 -2.45 18.87 -22.89
N ASP A 347 -2.87 19.98 -22.35
CA ASP A 347 -2.88 21.29 -23.04
C ASP A 347 -1.45 21.86 -23.12
N ASP A 348 -1.03 22.35 -24.27
CA ASP A 348 0.30 22.91 -24.50
C ASP A 348 0.59 24.08 -23.55
N GLU A 349 -0.41 24.91 -23.23
CA GLU A 349 -0.28 26.00 -22.27
C GLU A 349 0.13 25.54 -20.88
N ILE A 350 -0.33 24.36 -20.44
CA ILE A 350 0.10 23.78 -19.16
C ILE A 350 1.58 23.41 -19.23
N ILE A 351 2.01 22.81 -20.33
CA ILE A 351 3.41 22.39 -20.53
C ILE A 351 4.33 23.63 -20.53
N GLU A 352 3.95 24.68 -21.25
CA GLU A 352 4.70 25.94 -21.32
C GLU A 352 4.86 26.55 -19.92
N ARG A 353 3.79 26.68 -19.16
CA ARG A 353 3.83 27.24 -17.80
C ARG A 353 4.63 26.36 -16.82
N MET A 354 4.59 25.03 -16.96
CA MET A 354 5.43 24.14 -16.16
C MET A 354 6.93 24.34 -16.49
N ALA A 355 7.27 24.52 -17.78
CA ALA A 355 8.65 24.73 -18.21
C ALA A 355 9.22 26.06 -17.71
N ASP A 356 8.40 27.11 -17.62
CA ASP A 356 8.77 28.41 -17.07
C ASP A 356 9.09 28.37 -15.58
N LEU A 357 8.42 27.50 -14.82
CA LEU A 357 8.66 27.36 -13.38
C LEU A 357 9.94 26.60 -13.06
N ARG A 358 10.09 25.44 -13.65
CA ARG A 358 11.24 24.54 -13.45
C ARG A 358 11.33 23.60 -14.65
N ARG A 359 12.53 23.34 -15.16
CA ARG A 359 12.70 22.30 -16.18
C ARG A 359 12.27 20.95 -15.61
N THR A 360 11.08 20.49 -16.00
CA THR A 360 10.51 19.19 -15.63
C THR A 360 10.48 18.28 -16.85
N GLY A 361 10.78 16.99 -16.64
CA GLY A 361 10.59 15.98 -17.67
C GLY A 361 9.10 15.56 -17.73
N VAL A 362 8.59 15.34 -18.94
CA VAL A 362 7.26 14.76 -19.18
C VAL A 362 7.46 13.36 -19.73
N THR A 363 6.76 12.39 -19.15
CA THR A 363 6.76 11.00 -19.66
C THR A 363 5.49 10.74 -20.44
N LEU A 364 5.65 10.44 -21.72
CA LEU A 364 4.55 10.11 -22.62
C LEU A 364 4.73 8.67 -23.12
N ALA A 365 3.68 7.87 -23.05
CA ALA A 365 3.67 6.51 -23.56
C ALA A 365 2.80 6.42 -24.82
N PRO A 366 3.40 6.19 -26.02
CA PRO A 366 2.63 5.99 -27.25
C PRO A 366 1.95 4.62 -27.32
N GLU A 367 2.28 3.69 -26.42
CA GLU A 367 1.78 2.35 -26.20
C GLU A 367 2.11 1.35 -27.33
N ALA A 368 2.00 1.76 -28.61
CA ALA A 368 2.35 0.92 -29.74
C ALA A 368 2.86 1.72 -30.94
N GLY A 369 3.66 1.08 -31.80
CA GLY A 369 4.23 1.68 -33.00
C GLY A 369 3.27 1.80 -34.19
N SER A 370 2.11 1.14 -34.18
CA SER A 370 1.12 1.20 -35.24
C SER A 370 -0.24 1.68 -34.73
N GLN A 371 -1.00 2.38 -35.59
CA GLN A 371 -2.34 2.84 -35.25
C GLN A 371 -3.25 1.67 -34.87
N ARG A 372 -3.22 0.58 -35.63
CA ARG A 372 -4.02 -0.61 -35.37
C ARG A 372 -3.81 -1.17 -33.96
N LEU A 373 -2.56 -1.18 -33.45
CA LEU A 373 -2.26 -1.65 -32.09
C LEU A 373 -2.61 -0.62 -31.03
N ARG A 374 -2.59 0.68 -31.38
CA ARG A 374 -3.06 1.74 -30.46
C ARG A 374 -4.58 1.73 -30.28
N ASP A 375 -5.31 1.26 -31.27
CA ASP A 375 -6.78 1.16 -31.23
C ASP A 375 -7.25 -0.08 -30.42
N VAL A 376 -6.35 -0.97 -30.07
CA VAL A 376 -6.59 -2.18 -29.26
C VAL A 376 -6.34 -1.93 -27.80
#